data_d7d698fbd51116331ebabe997dad3120
#
_entry.id   d7d698fbd51116331ebabe997dad3120
#
_cell.length_a   1.000
_cell.length_b   1.000
_cell.length_c   1.000
_cell.angle_alpha   90.00
_cell.angle_beta   90.00
_cell.angle_gamma   90.00
#
_symmetry.space_group_name_H-M   'P 1'
#
loop_
_entity.id
_entity.type
_entity.pdbx_description
1 polymer ?
#
loop_
_entity_poly.entity_id
_entity_poly.type
_entity_poly.pdbx_seq_one_letter_code
_entity_poly.pdbx_strand_id
1 'polypeptide(L)'
;KASKNADKVKLEWTAPVVENCVITESFETYAPFLIDEINPWTLYDADKCRTNTFGGITFPGNGLPFAYTVFNCDGTTHGMDDATTQMFKERFNGHNSAQSMMSFGNVGDATSGNNDWIISPELSGKAQTISFFTKAPQCDYANYGPEDFYVAYSTSGKDVNDFKKIYTDNAADNINWKKVSVKLPEGAKYFAIIHTSTVPQSSYGFEPAG
;
A
#
# COMPACT_ATOMS: atom_id res chain seq x y z
N LYS A 1 7.68 41.94 11.44
CA LYS A 1 7.92 43.35 11.86
C LYS A 1 6.68 44.16 11.61
N ALA A 2 6.40 45.13 12.47
CA ALA A 2 5.32 46.08 12.29
C ALA A 2 5.90 47.48 12.09
N SER A 3 5.40 48.21 11.13
CA SER A 3 5.77 49.60 10.88
C SER A 3 4.51 50.48 10.73
N LYS A 4 4.55 51.67 11.26
CA LYS A 4 3.46 52.63 11.16
C LYS A 4 3.85 53.70 10.15
N ASN A 5 3.01 53.94 9.14
CA ASN A 5 3.17 55.04 8.20
C ASN A 5 1.83 55.77 8.08
N ALA A 6 1.78 56.98 8.58
CA ALA A 6 0.57 57.78 8.73
C ALA A 6 -0.54 57.03 9.51
N ASP A 7 -1.71 56.88 8.95
CA ASP A 7 -2.86 56.23 9.63
C ASP A 7 -3.00 54.72 9.30
N LYS A 8 -1.97 54.11 8.72
CA LYS A 8 -1.99 52.69 8.35
C LYS A 8 -0.88 51.92 9.06
N VAL A 9 -1.21 50.76 9.60
CA VAL A 9 -0.24 49.78 10.14
C VAL A 9 0.00 48.75 9.06
N LYS A 10 1.24 48.66 8.57
CA LYS A 10 1.67 47.58 7.69
C LYS A 10 2.24 46.44 8.55
N LEU A 11 1.64 45.30 8.48
CA LEU A 11 2.17 44.07 9.08
C LEU A 11 2.90 43.26 8.01
N GLU A 12 4.18 43.07 8.21
CA GLU A 12 4.98 42.16 7.40
C GLU A 12 5.38 40.98 8.27
N TRP A 13 5.05 39.78 7.82
CA TRP A 13 5.48 38.56 8.42
C TRP A 13 6.00 37.60 7.37
N THR A 14 7.03 36.85 7.70
CA THR A 14 7.52 35.77 6.87
C THR A 14 6.85 34.51 7.38
N ALA A 15 6.22 33.78 6.50
CA ALA A 15 5.70 32.45 6.86
C ALA A 15 6.84 31.61 7.43
N PRO A 16 6.62 30.88 8.50
CA PRO A 16 7.63 29.95 9.00
C PRO A 16 8.05 29.01 7.88
N VAL A 17 9.35 28.93 7.63
CA VAL A 17 9.90 27.90 6.76
C VAL A 17 9.72 26.61 7.53
N VAL A 18 8.77 25.76 7.10
CA VAL A 18 8.65 24.41 7.59
C VAL A 18 9.82 23.63 6.98
N GLU A 19 10.95 23.63 7.68
CA GLU A 19 12.08 22.82 7.30
C GLU A 19 11.72 21.36 7.55
N ASN A 20 11.66 20.57 6.47
CA ASN A 20 11.60 19.11 6.46
C ASN A 20 10.53 18.48 7.36
N CYS A 21 9.26 18.80 7.15
CA CYS A 21 8.19 18.00 7.73
C CYS A 21 8.19 16.61 7.09
N VAL A 22 8.73 15.62 7.77
CA VAL A 22 8.60 14.22 7.38
C VAL A 22 7.25 13.73 7.89
N ILE A 23 6.33 13.46 6.97
CA ILE A 23 5.06 12.81 7.30
C ILE A 23 5.32 11.30 7.26
N THR A 24 4.98 10.61 8.34
CA THR A 24 5.06 9.15 8.43
C THR A 24 3.67 8.57 8.62
N GLU A 25 3.42 7.47 7.95
CA GLU A 25 2.20 6.68 8.12
C GLU A 25 2.59 5.24 8.45
N SER A 26 2.03 4.70 9.52
CA SER A 26 2.24 3.33 9.98
C SER A 26 0.99 2.47 9.91
N PHE A 27 -0.16 3.09 9.62
CA PHE A 27 -1.49 2.48 9.64
C PHE A 27 -1.95 1.93 11.00
N GLU A 28 -1.20 2.17 12.08
CA GLU A 28 -1.51 1.68 13.43
C GLU A 28 -2.77 2.33 14.05
N THR A 29 -3.19 3.47 13.53
CA THR A 29 -4.36 4.21 14.03
C THR A 29 -5.68 3.74 13.42
N TYR A 30 -5.63 2.92 12.40
CA TYR A 30 -6.82 2.37 11.75
C TYR A 30 -7.23 1.05 12.39
N ALA A 31 -8.52 0.75 12.34
CA ALA A 31 -9.01 -0.56 12.75
C ALA A 31 -8.47 -1.66 11.82
N PRO A 32 -8.09 -2.83 12.35
CA PRO A 32 -7.67 -3.96 11.51
C PRO A 32 -8.76 -4.38 10.52
N PHE A 33 -8.31 -4.83 9.36
CA PHE A 33 -9.12 -5.40 8.27
C PHE A 33 -10.09 -4.44 7.59
N LEU A 34 -9.88 -3.12 7.73
CA LEU A 34 -10.56 -2.16 6.88
C LEU A 34 -10.11 -2.35 5.42
N ILE A 35 -11.09 -2.40 4.52
CA ILE A 35 -10.93 -2.51 3.06
C ILE A 35 -11.43 -1.26 2.34
N ASP A 36 -11.96 -0.31 3.08
CA ASP A 36 -12.45 1.00 2.67
C ASP A 36 -12.27 2.00 3.83
N GLU A 37 -12.74 3.22 3.69
CA GLU A 37 -12.79 4.24 4.76
C GLU A 37 -11.48 4.47 5.54
N ILE A 38 -10.32 4.33 4.90
CA ILE A 38 -9.00 4.61 5.50
C ILE A 38 -8.57 6.06 5.29
N ASN A 39 -9.51 7.00 5.40
CA ASN A 39 -9.21 8.42 5.20
C ASN A 39 -7.98 8.90 6.00
N PRO A 40 -7.09 9.71 5.41
CA PRO A 40 -7.24 10.41 4.10
C PRO A 40 -6.72 9.64 2.87
N TRP A 41 -6.31 8.38 3.01
CA TRP A 41 -5.95 7.50 1.91
C TRP A 41 -7.20 7.07 1.12
N THR A 42 -7.01 6.64 -0.12
CA THR A 42 -8.09 6.10 -0.96
C THR A 42 -7.67 4.76 -1.51
N LEU A 43 -8.53 3.77 -1.37
CA LEU A 43 -8.38 2.45 -1.98
C LEU A 43 -9.24 2.37 -3.23
N TYR A 44 -8.70 1.76 -4.28
CA TYR A 44 -9.45 1.54 -5.52
C TYR A 44 -9.07 0.18 -6.10
N ASP A 45 -10.03 -0.73 -6.07
CA ASP A 45 -9.97 -2.04 -6.69
C ASP A 45 -10.47 -1.91 -8.14
N ALA A 46 -9.56 -1.96 -9.11
CA ALA A 46 -9.89 -1.75 -10.52
C ALA A 46 -10.25 -3.06 -11.23
N ASP A 47 -9.78 -4.20 -10.76
CA ASP A 47 -10.09 -5.50 -11.37
C ASP A 47 -11.36 -6.16 -10.81
N LYS A 48 -11.80 -5.79 -9.61
CA LYS A 48 -13.01 -6.31 -8.93
C LYS A 48 -12.98 -7.82 -8.70
N CYS A 49 -11.81 -8.43 -8.76
CA CYS A 49 -11.65 -9.84 -8.53
C CYS A 49 -11.71 -10.18 -7.03
N ARG A 50 -12.13 -11.39 -6.73
CA ARG A 50 -12.01 -11.92 -5.37
C ARG A 50 -10.54 -12.12 -5.03
N THR A 51 -10.18 -11.80 -3.80
CA THR A 51 -8.83 -12.02 -3.30
C THR A 51 -8.58 -13.49 -2.95
N ASN A 52 -7.33 -13.90 -3.06
CA ASN A 52 -6.87 -15.20 -2.61
C ASN A 52 -7.04 -15.38 -1.09
N THR A 53 -7.19 -16.60 -0.65
CA THR A 53 -7.32 -16.96 0.76
C THR A 53 -6.15 -17.81 1.21
N PHE A 54 -5.81 -17.74 2.49
CA PHE A 54 -4.80 -18.63 3.06
C PHE A 54 -5.47 -19.87 3.67
N GLY A 55 -4.94 -21.04 3.38
CA GLY A 55 -5.43 -22.28 3.97
C GLY A 55 -5.37 -22.24 5.51
N GLY A 56 -6.51 -22.43 6.17
CA GLY A 56 -6.60 -22.46 7.63
C GLY A 56 -6.52 -21.12 8.36
N ILE A 57 -6.49 -20.00 7.65
CA ILE A 57 -6.47 -18.65 8.23
C ILE A 57 -7.71 -17.89 7.76
N THR A 58 -8.39 -17.24 8.69
CA THR A 58 -9.54 -16.39 8.40
C THR A 58 -9.44 -15.05 9.08
N PHE A 59 -9.98 -14.03 8.42
CA PHE A 59 -10.08 -12.65 8.92
C PHE A 59 -11.28 -11.94 8.29
N PRO A 60 -11.75 -10.83 8.84
CA PRO A 60 -12.84 -10.07 8.24
C PRO A 60 -12.51 -9.63 6.80
N GLY A 61 -13.39 -9.96 5.85
CA GLY A 61 -13.17 -9.66 4.42
C GLY A 61 -12.35 -10.70 3.65
N ASN A 62 -11.88 -11.79 4.30
CA ASN A 62 -11.13 -12.84 3.63
C ASN A 62 -11.87 -13.39 2.40
N GLY A 63 -11.22 -13.35 1.23
CA GLY A 63 -11.78 -13.81 -0.04
C GLY A 63 -12.82 -12.87 -0.67
N LEU A 64 -13.05 -11.68 -0.13
CA LEU A 64 -13.87 -10.65 -0.79
C LEU A 64 -13.03 -9.85 -1.80
N PRO A 65 -13.66 -9.20 -2.79
CA PRO A 65 -12.99 -8.22 -3.64
C PRO A 65 -12.58 -6.99 -2.80
N PHE A 66 -11.32 -6.61 -2.86
CA PHE A 66 -10.80 -5.35 -2.33
C PHE A 66 -9.38 -5.09 -2.86
N ALA A 67 -8.97 -3.83 -2.93
CA ALA A 67 -7.62 -3.46 -3.35
C ALA A 67 -6.57 -3.74 -2.26
N TYR A 68 -6.78 -3.15 -1.09
CA TYR A 68 -5.91 -3.29 0.08
C TYR A 68 -6.73 -3.42 1.36
N THR A 69 -6.13 -4.02 2.38
CA THR A 69 -6.68 -4.06 3.73
C THR A 69 -5.62 -3.65 4.75
N VAL A 70 -6.06 -3.08 5.87
CA VAL A 70 -5.22 -2.88 7.05
C VAL A 70 -5.02 -4.23 7.72
N PHE A 71 -3.97 -4.94 7.37
CA PHE A 71 -3.76 -6.31 7.82
C PHE A 71 -3.00 -6.36 9.15
N ASN A 72 -3.58 -7.08 10.11
CA ASN A 72 -2.99 -7.36 11.40
C ASN A 72 -3.01 -8.88 11.65
N CYS A 73 -1.84 -9.53 11.65
CA CYS A 73 -1.77 -10.98 11.78
C CYS A 73 -2.23 -11.50 13.14
N ASP A 74 -2.14 -10.70 14.20
CA ASP A 74 -2.64 -11.08 15.54
C ASP A 74 -4.17 -11.08 15.63
N GLY A 75 -4.85 -10.39 14.71
CA GLY A 75 -6.31 -10.37 14.60
C GLY A 75 -6.90 -11.50 13.74
N THR A 76 -6.06 -12.36 13.17
CA THR A 76 -6.54 -13.49 12.36
C THR A 76 -6.94 -14.69 13.23
N THR A 77 -7.89 -15.49 12.74
CA THR A 77 -8.25 -16.77 13.36
C THR A 77 -7.60 -17.90 12.59
N HIS A 78 -6.92 -18.80 13.28
CA HIS A 78 -6.27 -19.95 12.68
C HIS A 78 -6.21 -21.13 13.65
N GLY A 79 -6.14 -22.35 13.11
CA GLY A 79 -5.98 -23.60 13.86
C GLY A 79 -4.58 -24.21 13.73
N MET A 80 -3.56 -23.36 13.52
CA MET A 80 -2.17 -23.80 13.35
C MET A 80 -1.51 -24.12 14.69
N ASP A 81 -0.50 -24.99 14.67
CA ASP A 81 0.38 -25.19 15.81
C ASP A 81 1.27 -23.95 16.07
N ASP A 82 1.95 -23.95 17.21
CA ASP A 82 2.76 -22.80 17.65
C ASP A 82 3.91 -22.47 16.68
N ALA A 83 4.56 -23.48 16.09
CA ALA A 83 5.66 -23.27 15.17
C ALA A 83 5.18 -22.63 13.85
N THR A 84 4.08 -23.12 13.31
CA THR A 84 3.45 -22.58 12.11
C THR A 84 2.91 -21.16 12.36
N THR A 85 2.34 -20.93 13.52
CA THR A 85 1.88 -19.60 13.96
C THR A 85 3.04 -18.59 14.02
N GLN A 86 4.17 -18.99 14.59
CA GLN A 86 5.35 -18.14 14.66
C GLN A 86 5.88 -17.80 13.27
N MET A 87 6.00 -18.78 12.38
CA MET A 87 6.42 -18.55 11.00
C MET A 87 5.45 -17.65 10.22
N PHE A 88 4.14 -17.81 10.45
CA PHE A 88 3.13 -16.93 9.88
C PHE A 88 3.35 -15.48 10.34
N LYS A 89 3.52 -15.26 11.64
CA LYS A 89 3.77 -13.94 12.19
C LYS A 89 5.04 -13.30 11.63
N GLU A 90 6.13 -14.01 11.49
CA GLU A 90 7.38 -13.51 10.91
C GLU A 90 7.18 -13.02 9.46
N ARG A 91 6.35 -13.71 8.69
CA ARG A 91 6.06 -13.33 7.31
C ARG A 91 5.07 -12.18 7.20
N PHE A 92 4.03 -12.14 8.03
CA PHE A 92 2.88 -11.26 7.87
C PHE A 92 2.86 -10.06 8.82
N ASN A 93 3.82 -9.92 9.72
CA ASN A 93 3.96 -8.74 10.58
C ASN A 93 4.21 -7.47 9.75
N GLY A 94 3.76 -6.32 10.29
CA GLY A 94 4.12 -5.01 9.80
C GLY A 94 5.62 -4.68 9.96
N HIS A 95 6.07 -3.61 9.33
CA HIS A 95 7.45 -3.13 9.44
C HIS A 95 7.65 -2.38 10.76
N ASN A 96 8.22 -3.03 11.78
CA ASN A 96 8.35 -2.50 13.15
C ASN A 96 7.00 -2.03 13.74
N SER A 97 5.92 -2.69 13.36
CA SER A 97 4.56 -2.33 13.71
C SER A 97 3.68 -3.58 13.75
N ALA A 98 2.47 -3.49 14.33
CA ALA A 98 1.54 -4.61 14.44
C ALA A 98 0.81 -4.89 13.11
N GLN A 99 0.69 -3.88 12.25
CA GLN A 99 -0.09 -3.99 11.03
C GLN A 99 0.55 -3.28 9.83
N SER A 100 0.07 -3.60 8.64
CA SER A 100 0.50 -3.02 7.38
C SER A 100 -0.65 -2.96 6.39
N MET A 101 -0.52 -2.14 5.34
CA MET A 101 -1.41 -2.25 4.19
C MET A 101 -1.01 -3.46 3.36
N MET A 102 -1.96 -4.36 3.10
CA MET A 102 -1.74 -5.58 2.33
C MET A 102 -2.73 -5.67 1.18
N SER A 103 -2.22 -5.95 -0.02
CA SER A 103 -2.98 -6.40 -1.18
C SER A 103 -2.75 -7.89 -1.37
N PHE A 104 -3.78 -8.60 -1.80
CA PHE A 104 -3.75 -10.05 -2.01
C PHE A 104 -3.83 -10.35 -3.51
N GLY A 105 -3.18 -11.41 -3.94
CA GLY A 105 -3.35 -11.93 -5.29
C GLY A 105 -4.80 -12.31 -5.58
N ASN A 106 -5.20 -12.24 -6.84
CA ASN A 106 -6.54 -12.61 -7.26
C ASN A 106 -6.75 -14.13 -7.23
N VAL A 107 -8.00 -14.56 -6.90
CA VAL A 107 -8.44 -15.96 -7.09
C VAL A 107 -8.94 -16.10 -8.52
N GLY A 108 -8.44 -17.06 -9.24
CA GLY A 108 -9.18 -17.76 -10.22
C GLY A 108 -9.26 -17.28 -11.59
N ASP A 109 -10.07 -16.58 -12.18
CA ASP A 109 -10.11 -16.48 -13.67
C ASP A 109 -8.79 -15.91 -14.19
N ALA A 110 -7.92 -16.82 -14.59
CA ALA A 110 -6.52 -16.61 -14.99
C ALA A 110 -6.28 -15.59 -16.12
N THR A 111 -7.22 -14.70 -16.35
CA THR A 111 -7.22 -13.70 -17.41
C THR A 111 -6.92 -12.29 -16.92
N SER A 112 -7.02 -12.01 -15.62
CA SER A 112 -6.71 -10.70 -15.05
C SER A 112 -5.74 -10.79 -13.90
N GLY A 113 -4.62 -10.10 -14.01
CA GLY A 113 -3.74 -9.83 -12.87
C GLY A 113 -4.35 -8.78 -11.94
N ASN A 114 -3.72 -8.57 -10.79
CA ASN A 114 -4.12 -7.52 -9.86
C ASN A 114 -4.05 -6.14 -10.53
N ASN A 115 -5.00 -5.30 -10.13
CA ASN A 115 -5.00 -3.87 -10.45
C ASN A 115 -5.53 -3.09 -9.24
N ASP A 116 -4.79 -3.17 -8.15
CA ASP A 116 -5.16 -2.71 -6.83
C ASP A 116 -4.39 -1.45 -6.45
N TRP A 117 -5.10 -0.40 -6.10
CA TRP A 117 -4.56 0.92 -5.89
C TRP A 117 -4.68 1.36 -4.43
N ILE A 118 -3.58 1.88 -3.87
CA ILE A 118 -3.60 2.74 -2.69
C ILE A 118 -3.12 4.13 -3.09
N ILE A 119 -3.99 5.12 -2.95
CA ILE A 119 -3.75 6.50 -3.37
C ILE A 119 -3.53 7.37 -2.13
N SER A 120 -2.49 8.18 -2.15
CA SER A 120 -2.09 9.04 -1.04
C SER A 120 -3.12 10.13 -0.72
N PRO A 121 -3.04 10.72 0.48
CA PRO A 121 -3.56 12.05 0.75
C PRO A 121 -3.00 13.08 -0.22
N GLU A 122 -3.63 14.26 -0.28
CA GLU A 122 -3.13 15.36 -1.11
C GLU A 122 -1.75 15.84 -0.62
N LEU A 123 -0.83 15.94 -1.54
CA LEU A 123 0.53 16.39 -1.31
C LEU A 123 0.65 17.90 -1.54
N SER A 124 1.75 18.49 -1.10
CA SER A 124 2.02 19.92 -1.25
C SER A 124 2.19 20.41 -2.70
N GLY A 125 2.34 19.49 -3.66
CA GLY A 125 2.69 19.81 -5.04
C GLY A 125 4.15 20.17 -5.27
N LYS A 126 4.98 20.19 -4.22
CA LYS A 126 6.43 20.41 -4.35
C LYS A 126 7.12 19.11 -4.73
N ALA A 127 8.26 19.23 -5.42
CA ALA A 127 9.14 18.09 -5.65
C ALA A 127 9.57 17.49 -4.30
N GLN A 128 9.40 16.18 -4.14
CA GLN A 128 9.66 15.49 -2.87
C GLN A 128 10.00 14.02 -3.10
N THR A 129 10.52 13.38 -2.08
CA THR A 129 10.78 11.93 -2.11
C THR A 129 9.78 11.24 -1.19
N ILE A 130 9.08 10.25 -1.70
CA ILE A 130 8.34 9.29 -0.89
C ILE A 130 9.20 8.06 -0.62
N SER A 131 9.02 7.45 0.53
CA SER A 131 9.65 6.17 0.86
C SER A 131 8.64 5.27 1.56
N PHE A 132 8.69 3.98 1.24
CA PHE A 132 7.89 2.96 1.89
C PHE A 132 8.66 1.64 1.97
N PHE A 133 8.17 0.72 2.77
CA PHE A 133 8.73 -0.63 2.86
C PHE A 133 7.78 -1.62 2.22
N THR A 134 8.32 -2.61 1.52
CA THR A 134 7.56 -3.66 0.83
C THR A 134 8.13 -5.04 1.11
N LYS A 135 7.25 -6.04 1.12
CA LYS A 135 7.55 -7.45 1.34
C LYS A 135 6.45 -8.29 0.67
N ALA A 136 6.78 -9.48 0.19
CA ALA A 136 5.82 -10.44 -0.36
C ALA A 136 5.76 -11.68 0.55
N PRO A 137 4.86 -11.72 1.55
CA PRO A 137 4.86 -12.76 2.60
C PRO A 137 4.79 -14.20 2.08
N GLN A 138 4.21 -14.42 0.91
CA GLN A 138 4.09 -15.76 0.32
C GLN A 138 5.09 -16.06 -0.79
N CYS A 139 5.98 -15.13 -1.15
CA CYS A 139 7.01 -15.40 -2.14
C CYS A 139 7.98 -16.49 -1.65
N ASP A 140 8.07 -17.60 -2.35
CA ASP A 140 9.01 -18.68 -2.07
C ASP A 140 9.78 -19.14 -3.32
N TYR A 141 9.63 -18.44 -4.43
CA TYR A 141 10.23 -18.71 -5.76
C TYR A 141 9.99 -20.11 -6.35
N ALA A 142 9.61 -21.08 -5.53
CA ALA A 142 9.31 -22.43 -5.99
C ALA A 142 7.85 -22.54 -6.46
N ASN A 143 6.94 -21.90 -5.72
CA ASN A 143 5.50 -21.97 -5.94
C ASN A 143 4.87 -20.59 -6.22
N TYR A 144 5.40 -19.54 -5.57
CA TYR A 144 4.88 -18.18 -5.69
C TYR A 144 6.02 -17.22 -6.00
N GLY A 145 5.94 -16.58 -7.14
CA GLY A 145 6.92 -15.59 -7.58
C GLY A 145 6.84 -14.27 -6.83
N PRO A 146 7.70 -13.32 -7.19
CA PRO A 146 7.63 -11.97 -6.63
C PRO A 146 6.34 -11.27 -7.02
N GLU A 147 5.90 -10.37 -6.15
CA GLU A 147 4.72 -9.53 -6.37
C GLU A 147 5.12 -8.23 -7.05
N ASP A 148 4.61 -8.02 -8.25
CA ASP A 148 4.92 -6.85 -9.05
C ASP A 148 4.08 -5.64 -8.64
N PHE A 149 4.71 -4.47 -8.60
CA PHE A 149 4.02 -3.22 -8.36
C PHE A 149 4.65 -2.06 -9.15
N TYR A 150 3.90 -1.00 -9.30
CA TYR A 150 4.45 0.27 -9.76
C TYR A 150 3.97 1.44 -8.90
N VAL A 151 4.70 2.55 -8.98
CA VAL A 151 4.32 3.82 -8.38
C VAL A 151 3.95 4.78 -9.51
N ALA A 152 2.86 5.49 -9.32
CA ALA A 152 2.38 6.53 -10.23
C ALA A 152 2.09 7.81 -9.46
N TYR A 153 2.02 8.94 -10.15
CA TYR A 153 1.64 10.24 -9.60
C TYR A 153 0.61 10.94 -10.46
N SER A 154 -0.21 11.78 -9.83
CA SER A 154 -1.16 12.68 -10.49
C SER A 154 -0.91 14.13 -10.10
N THR A 155 -1.10 15.05 -11.04
CA THR A 155 -1.02 16.50 -10.82
C THR A 155 -2.39 17.16 -10.71
N SER A 156 -3.47 16.42 -10.88
CA SER A 156 -4.85 16.93 -10.92
C SER A 156 -5.70 16.37 -9.80
N GLY A 157 -6.06 15.10 -9.86
CA GLY A 157 -7.01 14.45 -8.97
C GLY A 157 -6.66 13.00 -8.68
N LYS A 158 -7.65 12.27 -8.16
CA LYS A 158 -7.53 10.85 -7.79
C LYS A 158 -8.14 9.90 -8.83
N ASP A 159 -8.59 10.41 -9.99
CA ASP A 159 -9.01 9.54 -11.09
C ASP A 159 -7.80 8.74 -11.59
N VAL A 160 -7.94 7.44 -11.71
CA VAL A 160 -6.83 6.55 -12.10
C VAL A 160 -6.25 6.89 -13.47
N ASN A 161 -7.05 7.49 -14.37
CA ASN A 161 -6.60 7.95 -15.68
C ASN A 161 -5.68 9.19 -15.62
N ASP A 162 -5.65 9.90 -14.51
CA ASP A 162 -4.79 11.08 -14.29
C ASP A 162 -3.36 10.68 -13.89
N PHE A 163 -3.17 9.43 -13.51
CA PHE A 163 -1.89 8.98 -12.96
C PHE A 163 -0.89 8.61 -14.06
N LYS A 164 0.35 9.04 -13.86
CA LYS A 164 1.50 8.74 -14.72
C LYS A 164 2.47 7.85 -13.96
N LYS A 165 2.76 6.68 -14.52
CA LYS A 165 3.73 5.73 -13.95
C LYS A 165 5.12 6.36 -13.92
N ILE A 166 5.82 6.24 -12.78
CA ILE A 166 7.15 6.82 -12.56
C ILE A 166 8.18 5.80 -12.07
N TYR A 167 7.76 4.70 -11.48
CA TYR A 167 8.64 3.69 -10.93
C TYR A 167 7.99 2.30 -11.02
N THR A 168 8.78 1.27 -11.26
CA THR A 168 8.35 -0.14 -11.29
C THR A 168 9.34 -0.97 -10.51
N ASP A 169 8.84 -1.90 -9.71
CA ASP A 169 9.64 -2.83 -8.93
C ASP A 169 8.80 -4.07 -8.57
N ASN A 170 9.40 -4.97 -7.81
CA ASN A 170 8.71 -6.09 -7.20
C ASN A 170 9.11 -6.28 -5.75
N ALA A 171 8.23 -6.92 -4.98
CA ALA A 171 8.49 -7.46 -3.67
C ALA A 171 8.81 -8.94 -3.81
N ALA A 172 10.01 -9.36 -3.40
CA ALA A 172 10.53 -10.69 -3.65
C ALA A 172 11.04 -11.40 -2.40
N ASP A 173 11.03 -10.74 -1.24
CA ASP A 173 11.46 -11.32 0.05
C ASP A 173 10.24 -11.54 0.94
N ASN A 174 10.14 -12.71 1.55
CA ASN A 174 9.01 -13.07 2.40
C ASN A 174 9.27 -12.83 3.91
N ILE A 175 10.48 -12.45 4.27
CA ILE A 175 10.89 -12.17 5.66
C ILE A 175 11.33 -10.71 5.82
N ASN A 176 12.22 -10.25 4.92
CA ASN A 176 12.86 -8.96 5.08
C ASN A 176 12.11 -7.87 4.31
N TRP A 177 11.94 -6.74 4.96
CA TRP A 177 11.36 -5.56 4.34
C TRP A 177 12.38 -4.84 3.46
N LYS A 178 12.02 -4.59 2.22
CA LYS A 178 12.78 -3.79 1.25
C LYS A 178 12.31 -2.35 1.31
N LYS A 179 13.24 -1.42 1.54
CA LYS A 179 12.93 0.01 1.41
C LYS A 179 12.92 0.44 -0.04
N VAL A 180 11.84 1.09 -0.45
CA VAL A 180 11.68 1.72 -1.76
C VAL A 180 11.64 3.24 -1.57
N SER A 181 12.30 3.99 -2.46
CA SER A 181 12.30 5.45 -2.44
C SER A 181 12.11 5.99 -3.86
N VAL A 182 11.12 6.84 -4.04
CA VAL A 182 10.73 7.38 -5.34
C VAL A 182 10.69 8.90 -5.28
N LYS A 183 11.33 9.56 -6.24
CA LYS A 183 11.29 11.02 -6.39
C LYS A 183 10.04 11.41 -7.16
N LEU A 184 9.18 12.19 -6.53
CA LEU A 184 8.02 12.80 -7.19
C LEU A 184 8.40 14.15 -7.77
N PRO A 185 7.94 14.48 -9.00
CA PRO A 185 8.21 15.77 -9.62
C PRO A 185 7.43 16.90 -8.94
N GLU A 186 7.82 18.13 -9.24
CA GLU A 186 7.00 19.29 -8.93
C GLU A 186 5.64 19.21 -9.63
N GLY A 187 4.60 19.67 -8.96
CA GLY A 187 3.21 19.56 -9.38
C GLY A 187 2.52 18.26 -8.96
N ALA A 188 3.23 17.27 -8.43
CA ALA A 188 2.61 16.03 -7.97
C ALA A 188 1.72 16.30 -6.75
N LYS A 189 0.41 16.11 -6.92
CA LYS A 189 -0.60 16.27 -5.87
C LYS A 189 -0.94 14.96 -5.17
N TYR A 190 -0.79 13.84 -5.86
CA TYR A 190 -1.05 12.51 -5.34
C TYR A 190 0.00 11.54 -5.86
N PHE A 191 0.30 10.51 -5.08
CA PHE A 191 0.93 9.30 -5.60
C PHE A 191 0.03 8.10 -5.32
N ALA A 192 0.27 7.03 -6.06
CA ALA A 192 -0.36 5.75 -5.83
C ALA A 192 0.68 4.64 -5.89
N ILE A 193 0.49 3.58 -5.10
CA ILE A 193 1.19 2.31 -5.22
C ILE A 193 0.17 1.32 -5.77
N ILE A 194 0.51 0.65 -6.85
CA ILE A 194 -0.40 -0.22 -7.57
C ILE A 194 0.19 -1.63 -7.63
N HIS A 195 -0.51 -2.60 -7.04
CA HIS A 195 -0.21 -4.01 -7.17
C HIS A 195 -0.71 -4.51 -8.51
N THR A 196 0.15 -5.23 -9.25
CA THR A 196 -0.14 -5.66 -10.63
C THR A 196 0.34 -7.07 -10.93
N SER A 197 0.55 -7.89 -9.93
CA SER A 197 1.00 -9.25 -10.12
C SER A 197 0.02 -10.03 -10.97
N THR A 198 0.56 -10.79 -11.90
CA THR A 198 -0.23 -11.74 -12.70
C THR A 198 -0.46 -12.99 -11.87
N VAL A 199 -1.64 -13.62 -12.04
CA VAL A 199 -1.88 -14.94 -11.47
C VAL A 199 -0.80 -15.89 -11.97
N PRO A 200 -0.03 -16.57 -11.11
CA PRO A 200 0.93 -17.56 -11.55
C PRO A 200 0.20 -18.62 -12.39
N GLN A 201 0.56 -18.78 -13.63
CA GLN A 201 0.11 -19.95 -14.36
C GLN A 201 0.75 -21.15 -13.70
N SER A 202 -0.05 -21.92 -12.97
CA SER A 202 0.46 -23.14 -12.35
C SER A 202 0.88 -24.12 -13.44
N SER A 203 2.17 -24.28 -13.60
CA SER A 203 2.74 -25.34 -14.43
C SER A 203 2.44 -26.75 -13.88
N TYR A 204 1.75 -26.87 -12.77
CA TYR A 204 1.47 -28.10 -12.04
C TYR A 204 -0.01 -28.41 -11.80
N GLY A 205 -0.94 -27.78 -12.51
CA GLY A 205 -2.36 -28.11 -12.38
C GLY A 205 -2.94 -27.89 -10.97
N PHE A 206 -2.30 -27.09 -10.14
CA PHE A 206 -2.90 -26.59 -8.91
C PHE A 206 -3.90 -25.51 -9.28
N GLU A 207 -5.18 -25.89 -9.24
CA GLU A 207 -6.23 -24.91 -9.17
C GLU A 207 -5.93 -24.05 -7.94
N PRO A 208 -5.95 -22.71 -8.02
CA PRO A 208 -5.93 -21.89 -6.81
C PRO A 208 -7.10 -22.35 -5.97
N ALA A 209 -6.84 -22.73 -4.72
CA ALA A 209 -7.87 -23.16 -3.81
C ALA A 209 -8.87 -22.02 -3.65
N GLY A 210 -10.07 -22.19 -4.24
CA GLY A 210 -11.20 -21.27 -4.14
C GLY A 210 -11.76 -21.22 -2.72
#